data_f50c5ad7000da047a7d78d64d5103b00
#
_entry.id   f50c5ad7000da047a7d78d64d5103b00
#
_cell.length_a   1.000
_cell.length_b   1.000
_cell.length_c   1.000
_cell.angle_alpha   90.00
_cell.angle_beta   90.00
_cell.angle_gamma   90.00
#
_symmetry.space_group_name_H-M   'P 1'
#
loop_
_entity.id
_entity.type
_entity.pdbx_description
1 polymer ?
#
loop_
_entity_poly.entity_id
_entity_poly.type
_entity_poly.pdbx_seq_one_letter_code
_entity_poly.pdbx_strand_id
1 'polypeptide(L)'
;MNASSADSDYLGIPLSPGVYILHLVLPRPHYLQVGKLGSYDFLPGDYLYVGSASGRGGLRARLGRHLHGSDRRHWHIDWLRLVATPRGYFYLESREHLECVWNQALAHQPGACIPVPGFGASDCNRKPTACAAHLHRFELGFDEDLIRDSFPGGSESNIVYRKFTPDFQPDFSDIE
;
A
#
# COMPACT_ATOMS: atom_id res chain seq x y z
N MET A 1 -28.26 -18.11 -2.15
CA MET A 1 -27.56 -16.96 -2.76
C MET A 1 -26.30 -16.79 -1.95
N ASN A 2 -25.18 -17.31 -2.46
CA ASN A 2 -23.89 -17.23 -1.78
C ASN A 2 -23.28 -15.87 -2.15
N ALA A 3 -23.18 -14.96 -1.17
CA ALA A 3 -22.31 -13.80 -1.32
C ALA A 3 -20.90 -14.31 -1.63
N SER A 4 -20.31 -13.81 -2.69
CA SER A 4 -18.97 -14.20 -3.11
C SER A 4 -17.97 -13.85 -1.99
N SER A 5 -16.96 -14.68 -1.77
CA SER A 5 -15.95 -14.46 -0.74
C SER A 5 -15.19 -13.12 -0.89
N ALA A 6 -15.24 -12.52 -2.07
CA ALA A 6 -14.66 -11.21 -2.38
C ALA A 6 -15.39 -10.06 -1.67
N ASP A 7 -16.73 -10.10 -1.58
CA ASP A 7 -17.53 -9.07 -0.90
C ASP A 7 -17.24 -8.98 0.60
N SER A 8 -16.85 -10.10 1.24
CA SER A 8 -16.58 -10.11 2.67
C SER A 8 -15.30 -9.36 3.06
N ASP A 9 -14.31 -9.32 2.17
CA ASP A 9 -13.00 -8.68 2.46
C ASP A 9 -13.08 -7.15 2.43
N TYR A 10 -14.02 -6.58 1.66
CA TYR A 10 -14.29 -5.13 1.63
C TYR A 10 -15.11 -4.62 2.80
N LEU A 11 -16.01 -5.43 3.32
CA LEU A 11 -16.90 -5.06 4.43
C LEU A 11 -16.14 -4.77 5.73
N GLY A 12 -14.86 -5.17 5.83
CA GLY A 12 -14.03 -4.95 7.00
C GLY A 12 -13.20 -3.66 7.00
N ILE A 13 -13.12 -2.90 5.89
CA ILE A 13 -12.32 -1.66 5.85
C ILE A 13 -13.14 -0.51 6.44
N PRO A 14 -12.63 0.17 7.51
CA PRO A 14 -13.37 1.24 8.16
C PRO A 14 -13.45 2.52 7.31
N LEU A 15 -14.46 3.34 7.57
CA LEU A 15 -14.63 4.67 6.97
C LEU A 15 -13.77 5.75 7.64
N SER A 16 -13.13 5.42 8.76
CA SER A 16 -12.31 6.33 9.55
C SER A 16 -11.01 6.70 8.84
N PRO A 17 -10.40 7.83 9.21
CA PRO A 17 -9.04 8.16 8.81
C PRO A 17 -8.04 7.12 9.33
N GLY A 18 -6.90 7.00 8.64
CA GLY A 18 -5.85 6.11 9.07
C GLY A 18 -4.61 6.13 8.19
N VAL A 19 -3.66 5.30 8.56
CA VAL A 19 -2.49 4.95 7.79
C VAL A 19 -2.63 3.52 7.29
N TYR A 20 -2.06 3.21 6.14
CA TYR A 20 -2.11 1.87 5.56
C TYR A 20 -0.81 1.54 4.83
N ILE A 21 -0.57 0.22 4.66
CA ILE A 21 0.41 -0.31 3.71
C ILE A 21 -0.33 -1.22 2.75
N LEU A 22 -0.23 -0.93 1.48
CA LEU A 22 -0.72 -1.81 0.42
C LEU A 22 0.38 -2.80 0.04
N HIS A 23 0.09 -4.09 0.12
CA HIS A 23 0.98 -5.16 -0.32
C HIS A 23 0.62 -5.57 -1.74
N LEU A 24 1.61 -5.49 -2.64
CA LEU A 24 1.52 -5.88 -4.04
C LEU A 24 2.58 -6.93 -4.35
N VAL A 25 2.30 -7.81 -5.29
CA VAL A 25 3.29 -8.75 -5.85
C VAL A 25 3.49 -8.48 -7.33
N LEU A 26 4.75 -8.39 -7.73
CA LEU A 26 5.17 -8.32 -9.12
C LEU A 26 5.92 -9.61 -9.48
N PRO A 27 5.34 -10.50 -10.32
CA PRO A 27 5.92 -11.81 -10.57
C PRO A 27 7.06 -11.82 -11.61
N ARG A 28 7.19 -10.76 -12.41
CA ARG A 28 8.20 -10.62 -13.48
C ARG A 28 8.59 -9.16 -13.67
N PRO A 29 9.78 -8.87 -14.23
CA PRO A 29 10.25 -7.49 -14.39
C PRO A 29 9.37 -6.72 -15.38
N HIS A 30 9.20 -5.42 -15.10
CA HIS A 30 8.51 -4.47 -15.98
C HIS A 30 9.22 -3.14 -16.03
N TYR A 31 9.33 -2.57 -17.21
CA TYR A 31 9.76 -1.19 -17.41
C TYR A 31 8.53 -0.29 -17.50
N LEU A 32 8.37 0.64 -16.58
CA LEU A 32 7.17 1.48 -16.44
C LEU A 32 7.51 2.95 -16.42
N GLN A 33 6.73 3.72 -17.17
CA GLN A 33 6.64 5.18 -17.01
C GLN A 33 5.73 5.49 -15.81
N VAL A 34 6.26 6.14 -14.78
CA VAL A 34 5.50 6.52 -13.57
C VAL A 34 5.20 8.01 -13.61
N GLY A 35 4.17 8.40 -14.36
CA GLY A 35 3.76 9.79 -14.51
C GLY A 35 4.93 10.71 -14.86
N LYS A 36 5.09 11.80 -14.07
CA LYS A 36 6.18 12.77 -14.23
C LYS A 36 7.47 12.37 -13.52
N LEU A 37 7.45 11.29 -12.74
CA LEU A 37 8.62 10.82 -11.99
C LEU A 37 9.69 10.26 -12.92
N GLY A 38 9.30 9.68 -14.06
CA GLY A 38 10.19 9.07 -15.04
C GLY A 38 9.89 7.60 -15.28
N SER A 39 10.80 6.94 -16.02
CA SER A 39 10.69 5.53 -16.36
C SER A 39 11.70 4.71 -15.56
N TYR A 40 11.27 3.58 -15.03
CA TYR A 40 12.06 2.74 -14.13
C TYR A 40 11.82 1.25 -14.38
N ASP A 41 12.86 0.46 -14.09
CA ASP A 41 12.76 -0.99 -14.05
C ASP A 41 12.22 -1.43 -12.68
N PHE A 42 11.07 -2.10 -12.70
CA PHE A 42 10.50 -2.76 -11.54
C PHE A 42 10.85 -4.25 -11.58
N LEU A 43 11.64 -4.70 -10.63
CA LEU A 43 12.08 -6.09 -10.53
C LEU A 43 11.02 -6.94 -9.82
N PRO A 44 11.01 -8.30 -10.03
CA PRO A 44 10.10 -9.17 -9.30
C PRO A 44 10.28 -9.08 -7.78
N GLY A 45 9.18 -9.29 -7.04
CA GLY A 45 9.19 -9.29 -5.56
C GLY A 45 7.90 -8.77 -4.96
N ASP A 46 7.92 -8.66 -3.65
CA ASP A 46 6.87 -8.04 -2.87
C ASP A 46 7.12 -6.53 -2.75
N TYR A 47 6.07 -5.76 -2.93
CA TYR A 47 6.11 -4.30 -2.85
C TYR A 47 5.16 -3.84 -1.76
N LEU A 48 5.67 -3.07 -0.82
CA LEU A 48 4.91 -2.45 0.25
C LEU A 48 4.86 -0.93 0.04
N TYR A 49 3.66 -0.41 -0.15
CA TYR A 49 3.40 1.01 -0.37
C TYR A 49 2.68 1.63 0.82
N VAL A 50 3.32 2.60 1.47
CA VAL A 50 2.75 3.32 2.61
C VAL A 50 1.94 4.51 2.13
N GLY A 51 0.74 4.67 2.68
CA GLY A 51 -0.12 5.79 2.40
C GLY A 51 -0.99 6.19 3.58
N SER A 52 -1.59 7.37 3.49
CA SER A 52 -2.55 7.89 4.46
C SER A 52 -3.93 8.08 3.85
N ALA A 53 -4.96 8.01 4.69
CA ALA A 53 -6.36 8.12 4.33
C ALA A 53 -7.05 9.18 5.21
N SER A 54 -6.60 10.42 5.10
CA SER A 54 -7.19 11.55 5.86
C SER A 54 -8.37 12.23 5.15
N GLY A 55 -8.63 11.89 3.88
CA GLY A 55 -9.70 12.47 3.08
C GLY A 55 -11.07 11.86 3.36
N ARG A 56 -12.09 12.41 2.66
CA ARG A 56 -13.48 11.91 2.74
C ARG A 56 -13.54 10.42 2.39
N GLY A 57 -14.24 9.64 3.21
CA GLY A 57 -14.38 8.19 3.06
C GLY A 57 -13.25 7.35 3.65
N GLY A 58 -12.20 8.00 4.20
CA GLY A 58 -11.15 7.37 5.00
C GLY A 58 -10.43 6.21 4.34
N LEU A 59 -10.08 5.21 5.16
CA LEU A 59 -9.39 4.00 4.73
C LEU A 59 -10.13 3.25 3.64
N ARG A 60 -11.46 3.11 3.75
CA ARG A 60 -12.28 2.40 2.76
C ARG A 60 -12.16 3.03 1.37
N ALA A 61 -12.34 4.34 1.26
CA ALA A 61 -12.25 5.01 -0.03
C ALA A 61 -10.85 4.92 -0.64
N ARG A 62 -9.80 5.08 0.19
CA ARG A 62 -8.42 5.08 -0.29
C ARG A 62 -7.94 3.68 -0.67
N LEU A 63 -8.08 2.70 0.24
CA LEU A 63 -7.71 1.32 -0.03
C LEU A 63 -8.60 0.72 -1.14
N GLY A 64 -9.91 0.95 -1.09
CA GLY A 64 -10.83 0.52 -2.14
C GLY A 64 -10.35 0.97 -3.52
N ARG A 65 -10.04 2.26 -3.70
CA ARG A 65 -9.51 2.77 -4.95
C ARG A 65 -8.22 2.04 -5.39
N HIS A 66 -7.28 1.77 -4.48
CA HIS A 66 -6.03 1.09 -4.83
C HIS A 66 -6.24 -0.40 -5.13
N LEU A 67 -7.17 -1.04 -4.45
CA LEU A 67 -7.49 -2.45 -4.66
C LEU A 67 -8.22 -2.65 -5.98
N HIS A 68 -9.19 -1.80 -6.30
CA HIS A 68 -9.94 -1.84 -7.57
C HIS A 68 -9.09 -1.41 -8.77
N GLY A 69 -8.12 -0.54 -8.55
CA GLY A 69 -7.47 0.20 -9.60
C GLY A 69 -8.25 1.46 -9.99
N SER A 70 -7.74 2.22 -10.93
CA SER A 70 -8.39 3.44 -11.42
C SER A 70 -8.01 3.69 -12.87
N ASP A 71 -8.99 4.01 -13.69
CA ASP A 71 -8.77 4.43 -15.09
C ASP A 71 -8.03 5.78 -15.15
N ARG A 72 -8.22 6.61 -14.13
CA ARG A 72 -7.52 7.88 -13.98
C ARG A 72 -6.32 7.72 -13.07
N ARG A 73 -5.12 7.62 -13.63
CA ARG A 73 -3.86 7.58 -12.89
C ARG A 73 -3.57 8.95 -12.29
N HIS A 74 -3.47 9.01 -10.98
CA HIS A 74 -3.22 10.24 -10.24
C HIS A 74 -2.01 10.10 -9.30
N TRP A 75 -1.94 9.00 -8.54
CA TRP A 75 -0.80 8.70 -7.67
C TRP A 75 0.17 7.73 -8.33
N HIS A 76 1.45 7.80 -7.98
CA HIS A 76 2.48 6.91 -8.53
C HIS A 76 2.11 5.43 -8.45
N ILE A 77 1.43 5.02 -7.38
CA ILE A 77 0.96 3.63 -7.20
C ILE A 77 -0.01 3.17 -8.31
N ASP A 78 -0.77 4.08 -8.91
CA ASP A 78 -1.72 3.72 -9.96
C ASP A 78 -1.02 3.15 -11.21
N TRP A 79 0.25 3.56 -11.48
CA TRP A 79 1.04 2.96 -12.56
C TRP A 79 1.55 1.56 -12.20
N LEU A 80 2.04 1.36 -10.96
CA LEU A 80 2.49 0.04 -10.54
C LEU A 80 1.33 -0.97 -10.50
N ARG A 81 0.13 -0.53 -10.15
CA ARG A 81 -1.10 -1.34 -10.14
C ARG A 81 -1.50 -1.90 -11.52
N LEU A 82 -0.96 -1.39 -12.62
CA LEU A 82 -1.19 -1.96 -13.96
C LEU A 82 -0.55 -3.33 -14.13
N VAL A 83 0.51 -3.63 -13.39
CA VAL A 83 1.33 -4.85 -13.57
C VAL A 83 1.52 -5.65 -12.28
N ALA A 84 1.28 -5.04 -11.13
CA ALA A 84 1.40 -5.67 -9.82
C ALA A 84 0.01 -5.96 -9.22
N THR A 85 -0.11 -7.14 -8.62
CA THR A 85 -1.37 -7.65 -8.06
C THR A 85 -1.43 -7.39 -6.55
N PRO A 86 -2.53 -6.87 -6.00
CA PRO A 86 -2.72 -6.79 -4.55
C PRO A 86 -2.71 -8.17 -3.90
N ARG A 87 -2.03 -8.28 -2.76
CA ARG A 87 -1.97 -9.50 -1.95
C ARG A 87 -2.46 -9.29 -0.53
N GLY A 88 -2.62 -8.05 -0.12
CA GLY A 88 -3.12 -7.70 1.20
C GLY A 88 -2.89 -6.23 1.52
N TYR A 89 -3.21 -5.88 2.74
CA TYR A 89 -2.95 -4.55 3.27
C TYR A 89 -2.87 -4.59 4.80
N PHE A 90 -2.02 -3.72 5.35
CA PHE A 90 -2.04 -3.36 6.77
C PHE A 90 -2.77 -2.04 6.92
N TYR A 91 -3.44 -1.83 8.05
CA TYR A 91 -3.96 -0.52 8.40
C TYR A 91 -4.06 -0.31 9.90
N LEU A 92 -4.06 0.96 10.28
CA LEU A 92 -4.37 1.44 11.61
C LEU A 92 -5.30 2.64 11.49
N GLU A 93 -6.43 2.60 12.20
CA GLU A 93 -7.31 3.75 12.35
C GLU A 93 -6.63 4.79 13.22
N SER A 94 -6.41 5.98 12.70
CA SER A 94 -5.77 7.08 13.43
C SER A 94 -6.10 8.41 12.77
N ARG A 95 -6.19 9.46 13.60
CA ARG A 95 -6.24 10.85 13.12
C ARG A 95 -4.85 11.49 13.06
N GLU A 96 -3.85 10.80 13.54
CA GLU A 96 -2.46 11.26 13.50
C GLU A 96 -1.85 11.04 12.11
N HIS A 97 -0.88 11.88 11.75
CA HIS A 97 -0.14 11.76 10.49
C HIS A 97 1.03 10.76 10.63
N LEU A 98 0.71 9.47 10.63
CA LEU A 98 1.67 8.38 10.86
C LEU A 98 2.37 7.89 9.59
N GLU A 99 2.01 8.38 8.41
CA GLU A 99 2.53 7.90 7.12
C GLU A 99 4.06 7.92 7.05
N CYS A 100 4.69 9.04 7.39
CA CYS A 100 6.16 9.13 7.36
C CYS A 100 6.82 8.27 8.45
N VAL A 101 6.20 8.14 9.61
CA VAL A 101 6.70 7.30 10.72
C VAL A 101 6.66 5.83 10.32
N TRP A 102 5.57 5.37 9.76
CA TRP A 102 5.42 4.01 9.24
C TRP A 102 6.37 3.74 8.08
N ASN A 103 6.53 4.72 7.18
CA ASN A 103 7.46 4.60 6.06
C ASN A 103 8.92 4.46 6.52
N GLN A 104 9.33 5.21 7.55
CA GLN A 104 10.66 5.09 8.13
C GLN A 104 10.88 3.73 8.80
N ALA A 105 9.90 3.24 9.58
CA ALA A 105 9.96 1.93 10.19
C ALA A 105 10.09 0.82 9.13
N LEU A 106 9.33 0.92 8.04
CA LEU A 106 9.39 -0.03 6.92
C LEU A 106 10.75 0.01 6.20
N ALA A 107 11.32 1.20 6.01
CA ALA A 107 12.64 1.36 5.37
C ALA A 107 13.79 0.69 6.13
N HIS A 108 13.64 0.46 7.44
CA HIS A 108 14.63 -0.21 8.28
C HIS A 108 14.44 -1.73 8.37
N GLN A 109 13.41 -2.29 7.71
CA GLN A 109 13.18 -3.72 7.72
C GLN A 109 14.25 -4.49 6.94
N PRO A 110 14.65 -5.68 7.41
CA PRO A 110 15.56 -6.55 6.66
C PRO A 110 15.05 -6.81 5.23
N GLY A 111 15.89 -6.61 4.24
CA GLY A 111 15.56 -6.82 2.84
C GLY A 111 14.78 -5.69 2.17
N ALA A 112 14.39 -4.64 2.90
CA ALA A 112 13.75 -3.47 2.31
C ALA A 112 14.71 -2.71 1.40
N CYS A 113 14.30 -2.42 0.17
CA CYS A 113 15.02 -1.52 -0.71
C CYS A 113 14.04 -0.55 -1.41
N ILE A 114 14.53 0.63 -1.76
CA ILE A 114 13.76 1.64 -2.48
C ILE A 114 13.96 1.39 -3.98
N PRO A 115 12.92 0.91 -4.71
CA PRO A 115 13.03 0.61 -6.13
C PRO A 115 13.04 1.89 -6.98
N VAL A 116 12.34 2.94 -6.52
CA VAL A 116 12.17 4.19 -7.25
C VAL A 116 12.22 5.36 -6.26
N PRO A 117 13.29 6.16 -6.26
CA PRO A 117 13.38 7.36 -5.43
C PRO A 117 12.24 8.34 -5.73
N GLY A 118 11.65 8.93 -4.68
CA GLY A 118 10.55 9.89 -4.80
C GLY A 118 9.16 9.27 -5.01
N PHE A 119 9.05 7.94 -5.19
CA PHE A 119 7.76 7.29 -5.41
C PHE A 119 6.84 7.47 -4.20
N GLY A 120 5.69 8.11 -4.40
CA GLY A 120 4.70 8.39 -3.34
C GLY A 120 5.08 9.51 -2.37
N ALA A 121 6.29 10.06 -2.45
CA ALA A 121 6.81 11.02 -1.48
C ALA A 121 6.70 12.51 -1.90
N SER A 122 5.89 12.82 -2.89
CA SER A 122 5.75 14.21 -3.43
C SER A 122 5.39 15.24 -2.34
N ASP A 123 4.57 14.85 -1.39
CA ASP A 123 4.09 15.74 -0.32
C ASP A 123 5.04 15.77 0.88
N CYS A 124 6.00 14.85 0.97
CA CYS A 124 7.00 14.77 2.04
C CYS A 124 8.16 15.75 1.83
N ASN A 125 8.45 16.16 0.60
CA ASN A 125 9.59 17.04 0.27
C ASN A 125 9.52 18.44 0.91
N ARG A 126 8.39 18.79 1.52
CA ARG A 126 8.17 20.06 2.23
C ARG A 126 8.44 19.99 3.74
N LYS A 127 8.81 18.80 4.25
CA LYS A 127 9.04 18.55 5.68
C LYS A 127 10.55 18.47 5.96
N PRO A 128 11.02 18.81 7.19
CA PRO A 128 12.43 18.68 7.57
C PRO A 128 12.99 17.26 7.43
N THR A 129 12.11 16.24 7.53
CA THR A 129 12.44 14.82 7.37
C THR A 129 11.72 14.29 6.12
N ALA A 130 12.25 14.58 4.94
CA ALA A 130 11.71 14.07 3.69
C ALA A 130 11.89 12.55 3.60
N CYS A 131 10.83 11.83 3.24
CA CYS A 131 10.92 10.42 2.89
C CYS A 131 11.58 10.27 1.52
N ALA A 132 12.53 9.35 1.40
CA ALA A 132 13.17 9.06 0.12
C ALA A 132 12.21 8.45 -0.91
N ALA A 133 11.26 7.63 -0.44
CA ALA A 133 10.12 7.09 -1.16
C ALA A 133 9.11 6.53 -0.16
N HIS A 134 7.89 6.27 -0.60
CA HIS A 134 6.86 5.54 0.16
C HIS A 134 6.63 4.12 -0.39
N LEU A 135 7.47 3.67 -1.30
CA LEU A 135 7.44 2.33 -1.88
C LEU A 135 8.72 1.59 -1.53
N HIS A 136 8.60 0.40 -0.97
CA HIS A 136 9.70 -0.50 -0.64
C HIS A 136 9.50 -1.84 -1.33
N ARG A 137 10.58 -2.41 -1.87
CA ARG A 137 10.61 -3.75 -2.48
C ARG A 137 11.34 -4.71 -1.56
N PHE A 138 10.82 -5.93 -1.46
CA PHE A 138 11.40 -7.08 -0.79
C PHE A 138 11.57 -8.20 -1.82
N GLU A 139 12.80 -8.57 -2.11
CA GLU A 139 13.10 -9.57 -3.15
C GLU A 139 12.65 -10.97 -2.74
N LEU A 140 12.90 -11.34 -1.49
CA LEU A 140 12.64 -12.66 -0.93
C LEU A 140 11.39 -12.70 -0.04
N GLY A 141 10.50 -11.72 -0.18
CA GLY A 141 9.36 -11.54 0.72
C GLY A 141 9.73 -10.83 2.02
N PHE A 142 8.76 -10.70 2.90
CA PHE A 142 8.89 -10.03 4.20
C PHE A 142 8.19 -10.84 5.29
N ASP A 143 8.58 -10.61 6.53
CA ASP A 143 7.93 -11.19 7.72
C ASP A 143 6.80 -10.26 8.18
N GLU A 144 5.56 -10.76 8.17
CA GLU A 144 4.36 -9.99 8.50
C GLU A 144 4.34 -9.55 9.97
N ASP A 145 4.80 -10.39 10.88
CA ASP A 145 4.83 -10.09 12.31
C ASP A 145 5.94 -9.07 12.61
N LEU A 146 7.11 -9.24 11.99
CA LEU A 146 8.21 -8.28 12.13
C LEU A 146 7.81 -6.89 11.62
N ILE A 147 7.10 -6.82 10.49
CA ILE A 147 6.56 -5.56 9.97
C ILE A 147 5.60 -4.93 10.98
N ARG A 148 4.61 -5.71 11.47
CA ARG A 148 3.61 -5.21 12.43
C ARG A 148 4.26 -4.68 13.72
N ASP A 149 5.20 -5.44 14.28
CA ASP A 149 5.84 -5.11 15.55
C ASP A 149 6.79 -3.91 15.45
N SER A 150 7.23 -3.56 14.24
CA SER A 150 8.11 -2.42 14.00
C SER A 150 7.42 -1.05 14.06
N PHE A 151 6.10 -1.02 13.97
CA PHE A 151 5.36 0.24 13.97
C PHE A 151 5.14 0.79 15.39
N PRO A 152 5.10 2.11 15.55
CA PRO A 152 4.77 2.72 16.83
C PRO A 152 3.43 2.21 17.36
N GLY A 153 3.43 1.71 18.59
CA GLY A 153 2.29 1.01 19.17
C GLY A 153 2.27 -0.49 18.91
N GLY A 154 3.08 -1.01 18.01
CA GLY A 154 3.40 -2.41 17.73
C GLY A 154 2.37 -3.44 18.14
N SER A 155 2.75 -4.36 19.03
CA SER A 155 1.86 -5.42 19.56
C SER A 155 0.68 -4.91 20.42
N GLU A 156 0.74 -3.66 20.90
CA GLU A 156 -0.36 -3.02 21.65
C GLU A 156 -1.32 -2.24 20.73
N SER A 157 -0.95 -2.01 19.48
CA SER A 157 -1.79 -1.29 18.52
C SER A 157 -2.75 -2.24 17.81
N ASN A 158 -3.94 -1.72 17.48
CA ASN A 158 -4.92 -2.44 16.68
C ASN A 158 -4.54 -2.44 15.18
N ILE A 159 -3.26 -2.75 14.86
CA ILE A 159 -2.82 -2.89 13.48
C ILE A 159 -3.41 -4.17 12.92
N VAL A 160 -4.22 -4.01 11.90
CA VAL A 160 -4.88 -5.12 11.21
C VAL A 160 -4.11 -5.42 9.93
N TYR A 161 -3.77 -6.70 9.70
CA TYR A 161 -3.34 -7.19 8.42
C TYR A 161 -4.42 -8.07 7.79
N ARG A 162 -4.76 -7.78 6.55
CA ARG A 162 -5.66 -8.58 5.72
C ARG A 162 -4.90 -9.10 4.52
N LYS A 163 -4.75 -10.41 4.44
CA LYS A 163 -4.13 -11.10 3.32
C LYS A 163 -5.21 -11.64 2.39
N PHE A 164 -5.02 -11.47 1.10
CA PHE A 164 -5.90 -12.04 0.10
C PHE A 164 -5.50 -13.47 -0.25
N THR A 165 -6.49 -14.29 -0.57
CA THR A 165 -6.23 -15.61 -1.17
C THR A 165 -5.58 -15.45 -2.54
N PRO A 166 -4.81 -16.44 -3.03
CA PRO A 166 -4.18 -16.39 -4.36
C PRO A 166 -5.17 -16.14 -5.50
N ASP A 167 -6.42 -16.59 -5.33
CA ASP A 167 -7.50 -16.46 -6.33
C ASP A 167 -8.29 -15.16 -6.19
N PHE A 168 -7.88 -14.26 -5.30
CA PHE A 168 -8.53 -12.98 -5.11
C PHE A 168 -8.46 -12.16 -6.41
N GLN A 169 -9.59 -12.02 -7.06
CA GLN A 169 -9.84 -11.06 -8.14
C GLN A 169 -10.84 -10.05 -7.59
N PRO A 170 -10.45 -8.80 -7.38
CA PRO A 170 -11.39 -7.79 -6.94
C PRO A 170 -12.49 -7.62 -8.00
N ASP A 171 -13.73 -7.88 -7.61
CA ASP A 171 -14.91 -7.56 -8.44
C ASP A 171 -15.22 -6.06 -8.28
N PHE A 172 -15.33 -5.37 -9.39
CA PHE A 172 -15.42 -3.91 -9.48
C PHE A 172 -16.84 -3.42 -9.81
N SER A 173 -17.83 -4.31 -9.85
CA SER A 173 -19.15 -4.01 -10.39
C SER A 173 -20.04 -3.13 -9.52
N ASP A 174 -19.75 -2.92 -8.22
CA ASP A 174 -20.69 -2.33 -7.26
C ASP A 174 -20.25 -0.99 -6.63
N ILE A 175 -19.36 -0.22 -7.29
CA ILE A 175 -18.97 1.10 -6.77
C ILE A 175 -19.29 2.19 -7.82
N GLU A 176 -20.53 2.68 -7.79
CA GLU A 176 -20.91 4.01 -8.28
C GLU A 176 -20.81 5.06 -7.17
#